data_2d265fa35b5a567a506e0e476bc639af
#
_entry.id   2d265fa35b5a567a506e0e476bc639af
#
_cell.length_a   1.000
_cell.length_b   1.000
_cell.length_c   1.000
_cell.angle_alpha   90.00
_cell.angle_beta   90.00
_cell.angle_gamma   90.00
#
_symmetry.space_group_name_H-M   'P 1'
#
loop_
_entity.id
_entity.type
_entity.pdbx_description
1 polymer ?
#
loop_
_entity_poly.entity_id
_entity_poly.type
_entity_poly.pdbx_seq_one_letter_code
_entity_poly.pdbx_strand_id
1 'polypeptide(L)'
;DIIRAYNGAEACKKIARQLPNLIISDLMMPVMDGLEFTERVKQDVTTSHIPVILLTAKTDENDHTEGYLRGADAYITKPFNAKNLELLVQNIQKSRKQNIEHFKQAEELNIKQITNNPRDEVFMKELVELIMANLTKEDFGVTEITAHLRISRSLLHMKLKSLTGCSITQFIRTIKMKEAKTHLLNGMNVSEASFAVGISDPNYFTKCFKKEFNITPTEFLKQLK
;
A
#
# COMPACT_ATOMS: atom_id res chain seq x y z
N ASP A 1 13.60 6.09 15.65
CA ASP A 1 13.82 5.08 16.73
C ASP A 1 14.32 3.78 16.11
N ILE A 2 15.26 3.11 16.78
CA ILE A 2 15.84 1.85 16.33
C ILE A 2 15.39 0.74 17.29
N ILE A 3 14.79 -0.31 16.74
CA ILE A 3 14.43 -1.53 17.45
C ILE A 3 15.46 -2.59 17.07
N ARG A 4 16.19 -3.12 18.07
CA ARG A 4 17.20 -4.16 17.85
C ARG A 4 16.66 -5.53 18.22
N ALA A 5 17.03 -6.55 17.44
CA ALA A 5 16.77 -7.97 17.70
C ALA A 5 18.01 -8.78 17.36
N TYR A 6 18.26 -9.87 18.09
CA TYR A 6 19.45 -10.69 17.95
C TYR A 6 19.25 -11.92 17.04
N ASN A 7 17.99 -12.20 16.67
CA ASN A 7 17.61 -13.26 15.73
C ASN A 7 16.22 -12.99 15.16
N GLY A 8 15.85 -13.73 14.10
CA GLY A 8 14.57 -13.57 13.44
C GLY A 8 13.35 -13.84 14.32
N ALA A 9 13.43 -14.81 15.24
CA ALA A 9 12.31 -15.13 16.13
C ALA A 9 12.04 -14.02 17.15
N GLU A 10 13.07 -13.38 17.68
CA GLU A 10 12.93 -12.18 18.51
C GLU A 10 12.38 -10.99 17.71
N ALA A 11 12.88 -10.81 16.48
CA ALA A 11 12.42 -9.77 15.58
C ALA A 11 10.92 -9.90 15.30
N CYS A 12 10.40 -11.08 15.00
CA CYS A 12 8.97 -11.34 14.83
C CYS A 12 8.15 -10.92 16.05
N LYS A 13 8.60 -11.25 17.27
CA LYS A 13 7.90 -10.85 18.50
C LYS A 13 7.87 -9.32 18.69
N LYS A 14 8.94 -8.63 18.31
CA LYS A 14 9.03 -7.17 18.40
C LYS A 14 8.17 -6.48 17.35
N ILE A 15 8.18 -6.96 16.11
CA ILE A 15 7.33 -6.44 15.03
C ILE A 15 5.84 -6.56 15.36
N ALA A 16 5.42 -7.66 15.99
CA ALA A 16 4.04 -7.84 16.43
C ALA A 16 3.57 -6.78 17.45
N ARG A 17 4.49 -6.16 18.18
CA ARG A 17 4.20 -5.08 19.15
C ARG A 17 4.32 -3.69 18.52
N GLN A 18 5.28 -3.50 17.64
CA GLN A 18 5.59 -2.21 17.03
C GLN A 18 6.11 -2.43 15.60
N LEU A 19 5.31 -2.05 14.60
CA LEU A 19 5.68 -2.18 13.20
C LEU A 19 6.76 -1.16 12.82
N PRO A 20 7.91 -1.62 12.28
CA PRO A 20 8.95 -0.73 11.76
C PRO A 20 8.60 -0.22 10.35
N ASN A 21 9.23 0.88 9.94
CA ASN A 21 9.11 1.40 8.57
C ASN A 21 10.05 0.69 7.57
N LEU A 22 11.12 0.06 8.09
CA LEU A 22 12.14 -0.65 7.33
C LEU A 22 12.80 -1.68 8.24
N ILE A 23 13.18 -2.80 7.70
CA ILE A 23 13.93 -3.86 8.36
C ILE A 23 15.30 -3.98 7.70
N ILE A 24 16.34 -4.07 8.54
CA ILE A 24 17.69 -4.45 8.11
C ILE A 24 18.03 -5.71 8.91
N SER A 25 18.27 -6.81 8.23
CA SER A 25 18.56 -8.11 8.85
C SER A 25 19.84 -8.70 8.33
N ASP A 26 20.62 -9.30 9.22
CA ASP A 26 21.66 -10.21 8.81
C ASP A 26 21.05 -11.44 8.16
N LEU A 27 21.73 -12.01 7.17
CA LEU A 27 21.35 -13.28 6.57
C LEU A 27 21.58 -14.43 7.57
N MET A 28 22.75 -14.44 8.19
CA MET A 28 23.16 -15.51 9.13
C MET A 28 22.87 -15.10 10.57
N MET A 29 21.79 -15.63 11.13
CA MET A 29 21.44 -15.42 12.53
C MET A 29 21.09 -16.76 13.21
N PRO A 30 21.32 -16.89 14.53
CA PRO A 30 20.94 -18.09 15.27
C PRO A 30 19.40 -18.21 15.38
N VAL A 31 18.89 -19.40 15.61
CA VAL A 31 17.48 -19.74 15.86
C VAL A 31 16.59 -19.60 14.64
N MET A 32 16.59 -18.44 13.99
CA MET A 32 15.88 -18.11 12.76
C MET A 32 16.75 -17.17 11.95
N ASP A 33 17.15 -17.59 10.77
CA ASP A 33 17.98 -16.82 9.86
C ASP A 33 17.22 -15.67 9.17
N GLY A 34 17.95 -14.84 8.43
CA GLY A 34 17.36 -13.69 7.75
C GLY A 34 16.46 -14.06 6.59
N LEU A 35 16.65 -15.20 5.93
CA LEU A 35 15.81 -15.67 4.84
C LEU A 35 14.43 -16.11 5.37
N GLU A 36 14.44 -17.00 6.37
CA GLU A 36 13.19 -17.45 7.00
C GLU A 36 12.43 -16.28 7.63
N PHE A 37 13.15 -15.37 8.28
CA PHE A 37 12.56 -14.16 8.83
C PHE A 37 11.92 -13.29 7.76
N THR A 38 12.62 -13.06 6.64
CA THR A 38 12.11 -12.26 5.51
C THR A 38 10.85 -12.91 4.93
N GLU A 39 10.88 -14.21 4.72
CA GLU A 39 9.73 -14.94 4.19
C GLU A 39 8.51 -14.79 5.10
N ARG A 40 8.67 -14.94 6.41
CA ARG A 40 7.58 -14.72 7.39
C ARG A 40 7.03 -13.31 7.33
N VAL A 41 7.91 -12.30 7.29
CA VAL A 41 7.51 -10.90 7.16
C VAL A 41 6.72 -10.65 5.87
N LYS A 42 7.14 -11.25 4.76
CA LYS A 42 6.53 -11.02 3.44
C LYS A 42 5.26 -11.83 3.21
N GLN A 43 5.10 -12.95 3.89
CA GLN A 43 3.88 -13.77 3.82
C GLN A 43 2.75 -13.28 4.75
N ASP A 44 3.06 -12.55 5.79
CA ASP A 44 2.05 -12.02 6.71
C ASP A 44 1.46 -10.72 6.15
N VAL A 45 0.14 -10.69 5.97
CA VAL A 45 -0.61 -9.51 5.49
C VAL A 45 -0.32 -8.26 6.32
N THR A 46 0.00 -8.43 7.59
CA THR A 46 0.24 -7.31 8.50
C THR A 46 1.59 -6.64 8.29
N THR A 47 2.58 -7.37 7.78
CA THR A 47 3.97 -6.93 7.67
C THR A 47 4.54 -6.94 6.25
N SER A 48 3.84 -7.58 5.29
CA SER A 48 4.30 -7.75 3.89
C SER A 48 4.73 -6.45 3.21
N HIS A 49 4.10 -5.33 3.56
CA HIS A 49 4.41 -4.00 3.03
C HIS A 49 5.71 -3.39 3.58
N ILE A 50 6.33 -3.98 4.61
CA ILE A 50 7.55 -3.45 5.22
C ILE A 50 8.76 -3.86 4.37
N PRO A 51 9.61 -2.91 3.93
CA PRO A 51 10.82 -3.26 3.19
C PRO A 51 11.81 -3.99 4.06
N VAL A 52 12.47 -4.99 3.47
CA VAL A 52 13.53 -5.77 4.10
C VAL A 52 14.81 -5.65 3.28
N ILE A 53 15.89 -5.20 3.93
CA ILE A 53 17.25 -5.22 3.41
C ILE A 53 17.98 -6.37 4.09
N LEU A 54 18.55 -7.30 3.31
CA LEU A 54 19.39 -8.38 3.84
C LEU A 54 20.87 -8.04 3.72
N LEU A 55 21.60 -8.28 4.81
CA LEU A 55 23.05 -8.16 4.87
C LEU A 55 23.65 -9.56 4.64
N THR A 56 24.45 -9.73 3.57
CA THR A 56 25.02 -11.04 3.19
C THR A 56 26.53 -11.02 3.18
N ALA A 57 27.17 -12.14 3.50
CA ALA A 57 28.61 -12.35 3.25
C ALA A 57 28.79 -12.65 1.76
N LYS A 58 29.87 -12.15 1.18
CA LYS A 58 30.20 -12.20 -0.28
C LYS A 58 30.55 -13.62 -0.76
N THR A 59 29.68 -14.63 -0.69
CA THR A 59 30.13 -15.98 -1.01
C THR A 59 29.31 -16.77 -2.00
N ASP A 60 28.06 -16.44 -2.33
CA ASP A 60 27.33 -17.22 -3.33
C ASP A 60 26.32 -16.38 -4.12
N GLU A 61 26.40 -16.43 -5.47
CA GLU A 61 25.36 -15.90 -6.36
C GLU A 61 24.01 -16.59 -6.12
N ASN A 62 24.01 -17.82 -5.59
CA ASN A 62 22.80 -18.55 -5.21
C ASN A 62 22.06 -17.90 -4.03
N ASP A 63 22.77 -17.39 -3.03
CA ASP A 63 22.15 -16.70 -1.87
C ASP A 63 21.38 -15.44 -2.30
N HIS A 64 21.89 -14.68 -3.28
CA HIS A 64 21.20 -13.52 -3.80
C HIS A 64 19.90 -13.92 -4.53
N THR A 65 19.95 -14.97 -5.35
CA THR A 65 18.80 -15.47 -6.10
C THR A 65 17.74 -16.03 -5.17
N GLU A 66 18.11 -16.83 -4.18
CA GLU A 66 17.19 -17.41 -3.21
C GLU A 66 16.51 -16.34 -2.34
N GLY A 67 17.24 -15.32 -1.93
CA GLY A 67 16.69 -14.25 -1.13
C GLY A 67 15.72 -13.37 -1.90
N TYR A 68 15.96 -13.05 -3.19
CA TYR A 68 14.97 -12.37 -4.04
C TYR A 68 13.71 -13.22 -4.20
N LEU A 69 13.83 -14.53 -4.33
CA LEU A 69 12.71 -15.47 -4.38
C LEU A 69 11.89 -15.46 -3.07
N ARG A 70 12.53 -15.19 -1.92
CA ARG A 70 11.85 -15.05 -0.62
C ARG A 70 11.34 -13.64 -0.33
N GLY A 71 11.50 -12.70 -1.28
CA GLY A 71 10.85 -11.38 -1.29
C GLY A 71 11.59 -10.26 -0.58
N ALA A 72 12.90 -10.36 -0.35
CA ALA A 72 13.68 -9.21 0.12
C ALA A 72 13.67 -8.07 -0.90
N ASP A 73 13.58 -6.82 -0.43
CA ASP A 73 13.52 -5.64 -1.30
C ASP A 73 14.91 -5.21 -1.76
N ALA A 74 15.95 -5.54 -1.01
CA ALA A 74 17.34 -5.26 -1.37
C ALA A 74 18.35 -6.11 -0.58
N TYR A 75 19.58 -6.15 -1.11
CA TYR A 75 20.74 -6.83 -0.53
C TYR A 75 21.92 -5.89 -0.44
N ILE A 76 22.74 -6.09 0.59
CA ILE A 76 24.04 -5.43 0.67
C ILE A 76 25.09 -6.44 1.16
N THR A 77 26.19 -6.56 0.42
CA THR A 77 27.28 -7.49 0.76
C THR A 77 28.20 -6.90 1.81
N LYS A 78 28.59 -7.73 2.79
CA LYS A 78 29.62 -7.40 3.80
C LYS A 78 31.04 -7.65 3.21
N PRO A 79 32.02 -6.80 3.50
CA PRO A 79 31.93 -5.55 4.26
C PRO A 79 31.28 -4.43 3.44
N PHE A 80 30.38 -3.65 4.02
CA PHE A 80 29.75 -2.52 3.36
C PHE A 80 30.14 -1.19 4.02
N ASN A 81 30.11 -0.13 3.22
CA ASN A 81 30.26 1.24 3.70
C ASN A 81 28.90 1.74 4.21
N ALA A 82 28.86 2.44 5.32
CA ALA A 82 27.65 3.06 5.87
C ALA A 82 26.94 3.95 4.84
N LYS A 83 27.69 4.64 3.98
CA LYS A 83 27.16 5.47 2.89
C LYS A 83 26.37 4.64 1.86
N ASN A 84 26.81 3.42 1.55
CA ASN A 84 26.11 2.53 0.61
C ASN A 84 24.78 2.07 1.21
N LEU A 85 24.74 1.73 2.50
CA LEU A 85 23.49 1.38 3.18
C LEU A 85 22.54 2.57 3.22
N GLU A 86 23.03 3.77 3.53
CA GLU A 86 22.23 4.99 3.54
C GLU A 86 21.61 5.27 2.16
N LEU A 87 22.39 5.18 1.09
CA LEU A 87 21.90 5.36 -0.29
C LEU A 87 20.84 4.33 -0.64
N LEU A 88 21.01 3.07 -0.22
CA LEU A 88 20.03 2.02 -0.46
C LEU A 88 18.70 2.30 0.24
N VAL A 89 18.76 2.72 1.52
CA VAL A 89 17.57 3.14 2.29
C VAL A 89 16.86 4.32 1.62
N GLN A 90 17.63 5.34 1.19
CA GLN A 90 17.09 6.50 0.47
C GLN A 90 16.42 6.10 -0.85
N ASN A 91 17.01 5.17 -1.62
CA ASN A 91 16.44 4.69 -2.87
C ASN A 91 15.12 3.94 -2.64
N ILE A 92 15.03 3.09 -1.63
CA ILE A 92 13.79 2.39 -1.25
C ILE A 92 12.71 3.40 -0.86
N GLN A 93 13.05 4.41 -0.05
CA GLN A 93 12.11 5.46 0.36
C GLN A 93 11.64 6.31 -0.82
N LYS A 94 12.56 6.68 -1.73
CA LYS A 94 12.26 7.44 -2.94
C LYS A 94 11.33 6.67 -3.88
N SER A 95 11.60 5.39 -4.14
CA SER A 95 10.76 4.53 -4.97
C SER A 95 9.34 4.43 -4.39
N ARG A 96 9.20 4.24 -3.08
CA ARG A 96 7.89 4.24 -2.42
C ARG A 96 7.14 5.56 -2.57
N LYS A 97 7.85 6.68 -2.41
CA LYS A 97 7.25 8.00 -2.58
C LYS A 97 6.76 8.20 -4.01
N GLN A 98 7.54 7.76 -4.99
CA GLN A 98 7.13 7.80 -6.40
C GLN A 98 5.88 6.93 -6.67
N ASN A 99 5.82 5.71 -6.13
CA ASN A 99 4.63 4.86 -6.27
C ASN A 99 3.38 5.51 -5.67
N ILE A 100 3.51 6.17 -4.50
CA ILE A 100 2.43 6.93 -3.87
C ILE A 100 2.00 8.11 -4.74
N GLU A 101 2.93 8.84 -5.34
CA GLU A 101 2.64 9.96 -6.23
C GLU A 101 1.95 9.46 -7.51
N HIS A 102 2.43 8.38 -8.10
CA HIS A 102 1.78 7.73 -9.25
C HIS A 102 0.34 7.31 -8.93
N PHE A 103 0.11 6.68 -7.77
CA PHE A 103 -1.25 6.32 -7.34
C PHE A 103 -2.19 7.54 -7.27
N LYS A 104 -1.71 8.67 -6.74
CA LYS A 104 -2.50 9.89 -6.60
C LYS A 104 -2.81 10.54 -7.94
N GLN A 105 -1.90 10.43 -8.92
CA GLN A 105 -2.04 11.04 -10.25
C GLN A 105 -2.71 10.12 -11.27
N ALA A 106 -2.70 8.81 -11.05
CA ALA A 106 -3.24 7.84 -11.98
C ALA A 106 -4.75 8.07 -12.20
N GLU A 107 -5.18 8.14 -13.44
CA GLU A 107 -6.60 8.22 -13.79
C GLU A 107 -7.36 6.94 -13.48
N GLU A 108 -6.71 5.79 -13.67
CA GLU A 108 -7.24 4.46 -13.36
C GLU A 108 -6.52 3.83 -12.18
N LEU A 109 -7.21 2.94 -11.47
CA LEU A 109 -6.65 2.17 -10.36
C LEU A 109 -5.81 1.01 -10.91
N ASN A 110 -4.50 1.22 -11.00
CA ASN A 110 -3.58 0.13 -11.34
C ASN A 110 -2.88 -0.39 -10.06
N ILE A 111 -3.43 -1.46 -9.48
CA ILE A 111 -2.95 -2.06 -8.24
C ILE A 111 -1.50 -2.55 -8.37
N LYS A 112 -1.09 -3.07 -9.54
CA LYS A 112 0.28 -3.55 -9.78
C LYS A 112 1.34 -2.46 -9.70
N GLN A 113 0.96 -1.20 -9.95
CA GLN A 113 1.88 -0.06 -9.80
C GLN A 113 2.03 0.42 -8.35
N ILE A 114 1.11 0.00 -7.47
CA ILE A 114 1.09 0.41 -6.06
C ILE A 114 1.88 -0.57 -5.20
N THR A 115 1.96 -1.83 -5.63
CA THR A 115 2.47 -2.93 -4.82
C THR A 115 3.63 -3.64 -5.52
N ASN A 116 4.68 -3.95 -4.76
CA ASN A 116 5.83 -4.75 -5.22
C ASN A 116 5.80 -6.19 -4.66
N ASN A 117 4.75 -6.54 -3.91
CA ASN A 117 4.61 -7.82 -3.25
C ASN A 117 3.24 -8.45 -3.60
N PRO A 118 3.19 -9.74 -4.00
CA PRO A 118 1.94 -10.42 -4.34
C PRO A 118 0.89 -10.40 -3.22
N ARG A 119 1.30 -10.44 -1.95
CA ARG A 119 0.38 -10.35 -0.80
C ARG A 119 -0.29 -8.98 -0.70
N ASP A 120 0.47 -7.92 -0.97
CA ASP A 120 -0.07 -6.56 -0.99
C ASP A 120 -0.99 -6.36 -2.20
N GLU A 121 -0.68 -6.99 -3.33
CA GLU A 121 -1.56 -6.97 -4.51
C GLU A 121 -2.92 -7.62 -4.20
N VAL A 122 -2.91 -8.82 -3.61
CA VAL A 122 -4.15 -9.52 -3.19
C VAL A 122 -4.94 -8.67 -2.19
N PHE A 123 -4.28 -8.14 -1.16
CA PHE A 123 -4.92 -7.26 -0.17
C PHE A 123 -5.55 -6.03 -0.81
N MET A 124 -4.84 -5.33 -1.69
CA MET A 124 -5.37 -4.14 -2.36
C MET A 124 -6.52 -4.47 -3.29
N LYS A 125 -6.44 -5.61 -4.00
CA LYS A 125 -7.52 -6.09 -4.88
C LYS A 125 -8.79 -6.38 -4.08
N GLU A 126 -8.67 -7.15 -3.00
CA GLU A 126 -9.79 -7.48 -2.12
C GLU A 126 -10.41 -6.20 -1.50
N LEU A 127 -9.58 -5.26 -1.06
CA LEU A 127 -10.06 -3.99 -0.52
C LEU A 127 -10.83 -3.17 -1.57
N VAL A 128 -10.32 -3.07 -2.80
CA VAL A 128 -10.98 -2.34 -3.89
C VAL A 128 -12.29 -3.03 -4.27
N GLU A 129 -12.29 -4.34 -4.45
CA GLU A 129 -13.50 -5.12 -4.77
C GLU A 129 -14.57 -4.95 -3.69
N LEU A 130 -14.18 -4.96 -2.41
CA LEU A 130 -15.09 -4.74 -1.29
C LEU A 130 -15.71 -3.33 -1.32
N ILE A 131 -14.90 -2.30 -1.62
CA ILE A 131 -15.41 -0.93 -1.76
C ILE A 131 -16.37 -0.83 -2.96
N MET A 132 -15.99 -1.40 -4.11
CA MET A 132 -16.80 -1.40 -5.33
C MET A 132 -18.15 -2.09 -5.12
N ALA A 133 -18.18 -3.22 -4.44
CA ALA A 133 -19.41 -3.96 -4.11
C ALA A 133 -20.35 -3.19 -3.16
N ASN A 134 -19.86 -2.14 -2.48
CA ASN A 134 -20.63 -1.37 -1.51
C ASN A 134 -20.68 0.13 -1.85
N LEU A 135 -20.42 0.52 -3.10
CA LEU A 135 -20.34 1.93 -3.53
C LEU A 135 -21.58 2.74 -3.19
N THR A 136 -22.77 2.15 -3.38
CA THR A 136 -24.06 2.80 -3.16
C THR A 136 -24.42 2.97 -1.68
N LYS A 137 -23.75 2.27 -0.78
CA LYS A 137 -24.01 2.38 0.66
C LYS A 137 -23.33 3.63 1.22
N GLU A 138 -24.13 4.54 1.75
CA GLU A 138 -23.65 5.80 2.32
C GLU A 138 -22.79 5.56 3.58
N ASP A 139 -23.21 4.64 4.44
CA ASP A 139 -22.54 4.31 5.71
C ASP A 139 -21.39 3.31 5.58
N PHE A 140 -21.06 2.85 4.35
CA PHE A 140 -19.95 1.93 4.16
C PHE A 140 -18.62 2.59 4.47
N GLY A 141 -17.86 2.02 5.40
CA GLY A 141 -16.61 2.61 5.86
C GLY A 141 -15.65 1.65 6.53
N VAL A 142 -14.87 2.20 7.44
CA VAL A 142 -13.76 1.50 8.11
C VAL A 142 -14.21 0.28 8.88
N THR A 143 -15.36 0.34 9.54
CA THR A 143 -15.89 -0.74 10.39
C THR A 143 -16.18 -2.00 9.57
N GLU A 144 -16.89 -1.84 8.46
CA GLU A 144 -17.24 -2.93 7.55
C GLU A 144 -15.99 -3.53 6.90
N ILE A 145 -15.04 -2.68 6.47
CA ILE A 145 -13.77 -3.12 5.88
C ILE A 145 -12.97 -3.94 6.88
N THR A 146 -12.81 -3.45 8.12
CA THR A 146 -12.01 -4.16 9.13
C THR A 146 -12.65 -5.47 9.55
N ALA A 147 -13.97 -5.53 9.62
CA ALA A 147 -14.71 -6.76 9.90
C ALA A 147 -14.53 -7.81 8.77
N HIS A 148 -14.63 -7.37 7.51
CA HIS A 148 -14.46 -8.26 6.34
C HIS A 148 -13.03 -8.79 6.23
N LEU A 149 -12.04 -7.90 6.27
CA LEU A 149 -10.62 -8.25 6.14
C LEU A 149 -10.04 -8.90 7.41
N ARG A 150 -10.80 -8.93 8.51
CA ARG A 150 -10.39 -9.46 9.84
C ARG A 150 -9.08 -8.86 10.36
N ILE A 151 -8.90 -7.58 10.17
CA ILE A 151 -7.73 -6.83 10.62
C ILE A 151 -8.14 -5.65 11.49
N SER A 152 -7.23 -5.19 12.36
CA SER A 152 -7.50 -4.02 13.19
C SER A 152 -7.51 -2.73 12.35
N ARG A 153 -8.25 -1.71 12.86
CA ARG A 153 -8.30 -0.38 12.25
C ARG A 153 -6.91 0.25 12.12
N SER A 154 -6.08 0.09 13.14
CA SER A 154 -4.72 0.63 13.15
C SER A 154 -3.85 -0.02 12.06
N LEU A 155 -3.95 -1.33 11.90
CA LEU A 155 -3.23 -2.08 10.87
C LEU A 155 -3.68 -1.68 9.47
N LEU A 156 -5.00 -1.63 9.22
CA LEU A 156 -5.55 -1.18 7.94
C LEU A 156 -5.04 0.23 7.60
N HIS A 157 -5.05 1.14 8.60
CA HIS A 157 -4.56 2.51 8.40
C HIS A 157 -3.07 2.54 8.04
N MET A 158 -2.23 1.84 8.80
CA MET A 158 -0.77 1.84 8.57
C MET A 158 -0.41 1.23 7.22
N LYS A 159 -0.99 0.06 6.91
CA LYS A 159 -0.74 -0.63 5.65
C LYS A 159 -1.19 0.20 4.45
N LEU A 160 -2.42 0.70 4.46
CA LEU A 160 -2.96 1.50 3.38
C LEU A 160 -2.17 2.81 3.20
N LYS A 161 -1.82 3.48 4.30
CA LYS A 161 -1.00 4.69 4.26
C LYS A 161 0.41 4.42 3.71
N SER A 162 1.00 3.28 4.05
CA SER A 162 2.31 2.87 3.51
C SER A 162 2.27 2.60 2.01
N LEU A 163 1.18 1.99 1.49
CA LEU A 163 1.04 1.63 0.09
C LEU A 163 0.59 2.81 -0.79
N THR A 164 -0.36 3.62 -0.29
CA THR A 164 -1.04 4.66 -1.11
C THR A 164 -0.79 6.09 -0.63
N GLY A 165 -0.24 6.27 0.57
CA GLY A 165 -0.12 7.57 1.22
C GLY A 165 -1.45 8.16 1.71
N CYS A 166 -2.58 7.45 1.55
CA CYS A 166 -3.92 7.91 1.88
C CYS A 166 -4.40 7.38 3.23
N SER A 167 -5.27 8.13 3.90
CA SER A 167 -6.11 7.57 4.96
C SER A 167 -7.19 6.67 4.35
N ILE A 168 -7.79 5.80 5.15
CA ILE A 168 -8.83 4.87 4.70
C ILE A 168 -10.01 5.63 4.07
N THR A 169 -10.49 6.66 4.77
CA THR A 169 -11.61 7.51 4.28
C THR A 169 -11.25 8.23 2.98
N GLN A 170 -10.01 8.68 2.85
CA GLN A 170 -9.54 9.32 1.62
C GLN A 170 -9.45 8.31 0.47
N PHE A 171 -8.99 7.09 0.73
CA PHE A 171 -8.90 6.02 -0.25
C PHE A 171 -10.29 5.62 -0.79
N ILE A 172 -11.27 5.39 0.11
CA ILE A 172 -12.67 5.12 -0.28
C ILE A 172 -13.20 6.25 -1.16
N ARG A 173 -12.98 7.51 -0.77
CA ARG A 173 -13.43 8.66 -1.54
C ARG A 173 -12.78 8.72 -2.93
N THR A 174 -11.48 8.47 -3.04
CA THR A 174 -10.78 8.42 -4.35
C THR A 174 -11.40 7.35 -5.25
N ILE A 175 -11.71 6.16 -4.74
CA ILE A 175 -12.39 5.11 -5.52
C ILE A 175 -13.78 5.58 -5.97
N LYS A 176 -14.59 6.11 -5.04
CA LYS A 176 -15.93 6.66 -5.37
C LYS A 176 -15.86 7.73 -6.44
N MET A 177 -14.89 8.63 -6.40
CA MET A 177 -14.75 9.69 -7.40
C MET A 177 -14.30 9.17 -8.77
N LYS A 178 -13.40 8.20 -8.81
CA LYS A 178 -12.99 7.56 -10.07
C LYS A 178 -14.15 6.84 -10.74
N GLU A 179 -14.95 6.12 -9.96
CA GLU A 179 -16.15 5.45 -10.46
C GLU A 179 -17.22 6.46 -10.91
N ALA A 180 -17.41 7.55 -10.16
CA ALA A 180 -18.29 8.64 -10.59
C ALA A 180 -17.85 9.26 -11.93
N LYS A 181 -16.54 9.43 -12.16
CA LYS A 181 -16.00 9.88 -13.45
C LYS A 181 -16.38 8.91 -14.59
N THR A 182 -16.27 7.60 -14.35
CA THR A 182 -16.68 6.55 -15.29
C THR A 182 -18.18 6.63 -15.60
N HIS A 183 -19.03 6.83 -14.60
CA HIS A 183 -20.46 7.01 -14.79
C HIS A 183 -20.81 8.26 -15.63
N LEU A 184 -20.12 9.38 -15.38
CA LEU A 184 -20.28 10.60 -16.19
C LEU A 184 -19.83 10.38 -17.64
N LEU A 185 -18.72 9.66 -17.88
CA LEU A 185 -18.26 9.29 -19.23
C LEU A 185 -19.27 8.40 -19.96
N ASN A 186 -19.98 7.54 -19.22
CA ASN A 186 -21.02 6.66 -19.75
C ASN A 186 -22.40 7.37 -19.93
N GLY A 187 -22.45 8.70 -19.79
CA GLY A 187 -23.63 9.51 -20.10
C GLY A 187 -24.57 9.78 -18.92
N MET A 188 -24.24 9.36 -17.69
CA MET A 188 -25.01 9.75 -16.52
C MET A 188 -24.91 11.25 -16.26
N ASN A 189 -25.99 11.86 -15.78
CA ASN A 189 -25.93 13.22 -15.27
C ASN A 189 -25.26 13.28 -13.89
N VAL A 190 -24.96 14.51 -13.41
CA VAL A 190 -24.21 14.71 -12.15
C VAL A 190 -24.94 14.11 -10.94
N SER A 191 -26.27 14.22 -10.90
CA SER A 191 -27.06 13.67 -9.79
C SER A 191 -27.07 12.14 -9.81
N GLU A 192 -27.28 11.55 -10.98
CA GLU A 192 -27.23 10.09 -11.15
C GLU A 192 -25.87 9.52 -10.76
N ALA A 193 -24.77 10.11 -11.23
CA ALA A 193 -23.42 9.71 -10.86
C ALA A 193 -23.14 9.83 -9.35
N SER A 194 -23.65 10.90 -8.70
CA SER A 194 -23.54 11.10 -7.26
C SER A 194 -24.24 9.99 -6.47
N PHE A 195 -25.48 9.66 -6.82
CA PHE A 195 -26.24 8.57 -6.19
C PHE A 195 -25.63 7.19 -6.46
N ALA A 196 -25.13 6.95 -7.67
CA ALA A 196 -24.51 5.68 -8.04
C ALA A 196 -23.28 5.35 -7.17
N VAL A 197 -22.58 6.38 -6.66
CA VAL A 197 -21.44 6.19 -5.74
C VAL A 197 -21.81 6.43 -4.27
N GLY A 198 -23.10 6.41 -3.91
CA GLY A 198 -23.59 6.54 -2.54
C GLY A 198 -23.24 7.87 -1.89
N ILE A 199 -23.44 8.98 -2.62
CA ILE A 199 -23.33 10.35 -2.09
C ILE A 199 -24.63 11.06 -2.37
N SER A 200 -25.43 11.28 -1.33
CA SER A 200 -26.75 11.91 -1.40
C SER A 200 -26.69 13.44 -1.48
N ASP A 201 -25.62 14.08 -0.95
CA ASP A 201 -25.44 15.52 -1.00
C ASP A 201 -24.67 15.96 -2.28
N PRO A 202 -25.34 16.64 -3.25
CA PRO A 202 -24.70 17.09 -4.50
C PRO A 202 -23.58 18.12 -4.27
N ASN A 203 -23.69 18.94 -3.20
CA ASN A 203 -22.66 19.92 -2.88
C ASN A 203 -21.40 19.24 -2.36
N TYR A 204 -21.56 18.23 -1.50
CA TYR A 204 -20.46 17.42 -1.02
C TYR A 204 -19.81 16.63 -2.16
N PHE A 205 -20.60 16.01 -3.04
CA PHE A 205 -20.13 15.34 -4.25
C PHE A 205 -19.27 16.27 -5.11
N THR A 206 -19.79 17.46 -5.44
CA THR A 206 -19.08 18.46 -6.27
C THR A 206 -17.74 18.86 -5.64
N LYS A 207 -17.70 19.09 -4.31
CA LYS A 207 -16.46 19.38 -3.58
C LYS A 207 -15.46 18.23 -3.66
N CYS A 208 -15.92 16.98 -3.48
CA CYS A 208 -15.07 15.79 -3.56
C CYS A 208 -14.51 15.59 -4.97
N PHE A 209 -15.34 15.71 -5.99
CA PHE A 209 -14.95 15.57 -7.39
C PHE A 209 -13.93 16.64 -7.80
N LYS A 210 -14.19 17.92 -7.45
CA LYS A 210 -13.24 19.01 -7.70
C LYS A 210 -11.92 18.82 -6.98
N LYS A 211 -11.94 18.26 -5.76
CA LYS A 211 -10.70 17.95 -5.01
C LYS A 211 -9.89 16.85 -5.66
N GLU A 212 -10.53 15.86 -6.29
CA GLU A 212 -9.87 14.73 -6.93
C GLU A 212 -9.33 15.08 -8.33
N PHE A 213 -10.13 15.80 -9.12
CA PHE A 213 -9.83 16.05 -10.54
C PHE A 213 -9.52 17.51 -10.90
N ASN A 214 -9.51 18.42 -9.91
CA ASN A 214 -9.30 19.87 -10.06
C ASN A 214 -10.36 20.61 -10.90
N ILE A 215 -11.41 19.94 -11.35
CA ILE A 215 -12.55 20.48 -12.08
C ILE A 215 -13.87 20.01 -11.45
N THR A 216 -14.95 20.76 -11.64
CA THR A 216 -16.28 20.33 -11.18
C THR A 216 -16.87 19.27 -12.13
N PRO A 217 -17.83 18.43 -11.66
CA PRO A 217 -18.52 17.47 -12.54
C PRO A 217 -19.18 18.13 -13.75
N THR A 218 -19.74 19.31 -13.57
CA THR A 218 -20.40 20.08 -14.65
C THR A 218 -19.39 20.59 -15.67
N GLU A 219 -18.24 21.10 -15.24
CA GLU A 219 -17.14 21.49 -16.13
C GLU A 219 -16.60 20.28 -16.89
N PHE A 220 -16.44 19.13 -16.20
CA PHE A 220 -16.02 17.88 -16.83
C PHE A 220 -16.96 17.46 -17.95
N LEU A 221 -18.29 17.44 -17.72
CA LEU A 221 -19.27 17.12 -18.76
C LEU A 221 -19.28 18.10 -19.94
N LYS A 222 -18.95 19.40 -19.73
CA LYS A 222 -18.81 20.37 -20.81
C LYS A 222 -17.60 20.13 -21.71
N GLN A 223 -16.53 19.54 -21.16
CA GLN A 223 -15.34 19.20 -21.96
C GLN A 223 -15.51 17.93 -22.81
N LEU A 224 -16.54 17.13 -22.55
CA LEU A 224 -16.87 15.92 -23.33
C LEU A 224 -17.77 16.20 -24.53
N LYS A 225 -18.37 17.41 -24.60
CA LYS A 225 -19.21 17.89 -25.71
C LYS A 225 -18.39 18.69 -26.69
#